data_f85d87252cd65696e97850dbc423edbb
#
_entry.id   f85d87252cd65696e97850dbc423edbb
#
_cell.length_a   1.000
_cell.length_b   1.000
_cell.length_c   1.000
_cell.angle_alpha   90.00
_cell.angle_beta   90.00
_cell.angle_gamma   90.00
#
_symmetry.space_group_name_H-M   'P 1'
#
loop_
_entity.id
_entity.type
_entity.pdbx_description
1 polymer ?
#
loop_
_entity_poly.entity_id
_entity_poly.type
_entity_poly.pdbx_seq_one_letter_code
_entity_poly.pdbx_strand_id
1 'polypeptide(L)'
;MKIGKQIKKYRTEMELSQDELAEKIFVSRQTISNWENNKNYPDVKSLVLLSSLFNVSLDILIKGDLEEMKEKIKSEDIKEFNHLSNIFAVLLLATILLPVPLVHFFGKIGMGIWGVIAIVAFCYSLKVEKYKKKFDIQTYKEILAFMDGKNMDEPQKNQEYGKRPYQKIFLAVGAGTLAVVVAVIMAIIIKL
;
A
#
# COMPACT_ATOMS: atom_id res chain seq x y z
N MET A 1 19.59 -0.33 -9.04
CA MET A 1 19.43 -1.57 -9.84
C MET A 1 20.51 -2.56 -9.41
N LYS A 2 20.13 -3.78 -9.10
CA LYS A 2 21.08 -4.83 -8.64
C LYS A 2 21.54 -5.73 -9.80
N ILE A 3 20.78 -5.73 -10.92
CA ILE A 3 21.07 -6.58 -12.08
C ILE A 3 22.44 -6.29 -12.70
N GLY A 4 22.87 -5.03 -12.81
CA GLY A 4 24.19 -4.70 -13.36
C GLY A 4 25.34 -5.32 -12.57
N LYS A 5 25.19 -5.36 -11.22
CA LYS A 5 26.14 -6.06 -10.34
C LYS A 5 26.16 -7.57 -10.59
N GLN A 6 24.98 -8.17 -10.83
CA GLN A 6 24.87 -9.60 -11.13
C GLN A 6 25.50 -9.94 -12.49
N ILE A 7 25.22 -9.13 -13.51
CA ILE A 7 25.84 -9.31 -14.84
C ILE A 7 27.36 -9.26 -14.72
N LYS A 8 27.87 -8.23 -14.04
CA LYS A 8 29.33 -8.10 -13.83
C LYS A 8 29.90 -9.27 -13.05
N LYS A 9 29.21 -9.74 -12.00
CA LYS A 9 29.62 -10.88 -11.19
C LYS A 9 29.76 -12.15 -12.03
N TYR A 10 28.68 -12.55 -12.72
CA TYR A 10 28.69 -13.78 -13.53
C TYR A 10 29.65 -13.71 -14.70
N ARG A 11 29.77 -12.54 -15.36
CA ARG A 11 30.79 -12.32 -16.39
C ARG A 11 32.20 -12.57 -15.86
N THR A 12 32.52 -12.02 -14.69
CA THR A 12 33.85 -12.16 -14.08
C THR A 12 34.14 -13.59 -13.62
N GLU A 13 33.11 -14.29 -13.08
CA GLU A 13 33.20 -15.71 -12.71
C GLU A 13 33.43 -16.61 -13.90
N MET A 14 32.98 -16.22 -15.10
CA MET A 14 33.25 -16.91 -16.37
C MET A 14 34.53 -16.42 -17.07
N GLU A 15 35.31 -15.55 -16.43
CA GLU A 15 36.57 -14.95 -16.95
C GLU A 15 36.37 -14.22 -18.30
N LEU A 16 35.13 -13.73 -18.59
CA LEU A 16 34.82 -13.01 -19.81
C LEU A 16 35.15 -11.49 -19.67
N SER A 17 35.70 -10.91 -20.75
CA SER A 17 35.73 -9.47 -20.93
C SER A 17 34.34 -8.91 -21.28
N GLN A 18 34.13 -7.59 -21.19
CA GLN A 18 32.89 -6.97 -21.65
C GLN A 18 32.67 -7.15 -23.17
N ASP A 19 33.74 -7.20 -23.96
CA ASP A 19 33.66 -7.46 -25.40
C ASP A 19 33.21 -8.88 -25.71
N GLU A 20 33.79 -9.88 -25.05
CA GLU A 20 33.39 -11.29 -25.22
C GLU A 20 31.98 -11.56 -24.77
N LEU A 21 31.54 -10.96 -23.67
CA LEU A 21 30.11 -11.07 -23.25
C LEU A 21 29.20 -10.44 -24.30
N ALA A 22 29.56 -9.28 -24.83
CA ALA A 22 28.77 -8.57 -25.83
C ALA A 22 28.58 -9.40 -27.12
N GLU A 23 29.67 -10.02 -27.61
CA GLU A 23 29.60 -10.94 -28.76
C GLU A 23 28.69 -12.13 -28.51
N LYS A 24 28.80 -12.78 -27.33
CA LYS A 24 28.01 -13.96 -26.98
C LYS A 24 26.50 -13.71 -26.91
N ILE A 25 26.08 -12.50 -26.57
CA ILE A 25 24.66 -12.13 -26.44
C ILE A 25 24.21 -11.13 -27.53
N PHE A 26 25.04 -10.90 -28.56
CA PHE A 26 24.72 -10.10 -29.73
C PHE A 26 24.37 -8.65 -29.45
N VAL A 27 25.13 -7.99 -28.56
CA VAL A 27 24.99 -6.57 -28.24
C VAL A 27 26.34 -5.85 -28.37
N SER A 28 26.34 -4.52 -28.22
CA SER A 28 27.63 -3.79 -28.21
C SER A 28 28.30 -3.84 -26.83
N ARG A 29 29.65 -3.75 -26.79
CA ARG A 29 30.40 -3.57 -25.53
C ARG A 29 29.85 -2.41 -24.71
N GLN A 30 29.49 -1.30 -25.35
CA GLN A 30 28.91 -0.13 -24.68
C GLN A 30 27.59 -0.48 -23.96
N THR A 31 26.78 -1.36 -24.55
CA THR A 31 25.55 -1.86 -23.93
C THR A 31 25.85 -2.60 -22.63
N ILE A 32 26.82 -3.52 -22.65
CA ILE A 32 27.27 -4.24 -21.44
C ILE A 32 27.75 -3.27 -20.36
N SER A 33 28.63 -2.32 -20.76
CA SER A 33 29.14 -1.30 -19.85
C SER A 33 27.99 -0.48 -19.22
N ASN A 34 26.98 -0.11 -20.00
CA ASN A 34 25.83 0.65 -19.51
C ASN A 34 25.01 -0.17 -18.50
N TRP A 35 24.80 -1.47 -18.74
CA TRP A 35 24.08 -2.34 -17.81
C TRP A 35 24.87 -2.54 -16.50
N GLU A 36 26.17 -2.86 -16.59
CA GLU A 36 27.01 -3.06 -15.41
C GLU A 36 27.12 -1.80 -14.53
N ASN A 37 27.03 -0.61 -15.15
CA ASN A 37 27.06 0.69 -14.47
C ASN A 37 25.65 1.23 -14.13
N ASN A 38 24.59 0.43 -14.29
CA ASN A 38 23.19 0.78 -14.00
C ASN A 38 22.66 2.01 -14.75
N LYS A 39 23.19 2.32 -15.94
CA LYS A 39 22.73 3.45 -16.77
C LYS A 39 21.42 3.11 -17.49
N ASN A 40 21.21 1.85 -17.87
CA ASN A 40 19.97 1.34 -18.44
C ASN A 40 19.76 -0.13 -18.02
N TYR A 41 18.60 -0.67 -18.34
CA TYR A 41 18.20 -2.05 -18.01
C TYR A 41 18.25 -2.92 -19.26
N PRO A 42 18.68 -4.21 -19.18
CA PRO A 42 18.58 -5.15 -20.30
C PRO A 42 17.12 -5.36 -20.71
N ASP A 43 16.87 -5.50 -22.00
CA ASP A 43 15.56 -5.93 -22.48
C ASP A 43 15.31 -7.42 -22.17
N VAL A 44 14.06 -7.87 -22.39
CA VAL A 44 13.65 -9.25 -22.07
C VAL A 44 14.48 -10.28 -22.85
N LYS A 45 14.79 -10.01 -24.13
CA LYS A 45 15.58 -10.90 -24.96
C LYS A 45 17.01 -11.04 -24.42
N SER A 46 17.64 -9.93 -24.09
CA SER A 46 18.97 -9.90 -23.49
C SER A 46 19.03 -10.61 -22.13
N LEU A 47 17.97 -10.45 -21.29
CA LEU A 47 17.86 -11.15 -20.02
C LEU A 47 17.79 -12.68 -20.20
N VAL A 48 17.05 -13.16 -21.19
CA VAL A 48 16.97 -14.60 -21.50
C VAL A 48 18.33 -15.11 -22.00
N LEU A 49 19.02 -14.37 -22.86
CA LEU A 49 20.36 -14.75 -23.35
C LEU A 49 21.39 -14.78 -22.22
N LEU A 50 21.39 -13.77 -21.33
CA LEU A 50 22.26 -13.74 -20.15
C LEU A 50 21.97 -14.90 -19.19
N SER A 51 20.71 -15.19 -18.92
CA SER A 51 20.26 -16.32 -18.10
C SER A 51 20.79 -17.64 -18.66
N SER A 52 20.62 -17.85 -19.96
CA SER A 52 21.12 -19.06 -20.66
C SER A 52 22.66 -19.15 -20.65
N LEU A 53 23.35 -18.05 -20.94
CA LEU A 53 24.82 -18.01 -20.98
C LEU A 53 25.44 -18.27 -19.61
N PHE A 54 24.88 -17.65 -18.56
CA PHE A 54 25.37 -17.81 -17.19
C PHE A 54 24.86 -19.10 -16.51
N ASN A 55 24.01 -19.87 -17.18
CA ASN A 55 23.38 -21.08 -16.66
C ASN A 55 22.69 -20.85 -15.30
N VAL A 56 21.99 -19.72 -15.17
CA VAL A 56 21.18 -19.35 -14.00
C VAL A 56 19.75 -19.07 -14.44
N SER A 57 18.78 -19.28 -13.55
CA SER A 57 17.39 -18.89 -13.84
C SER A 57 17.25 -17.38 -13.95
N LEU A 58 16.30 -16.93 -14.79
CA LEU A 58 15.97 -15.51 -14.89
C LEU A 58 15.62 -14.90 -13.53
N ASP A 59 14.89 -15.63 -12.70
CA ASP A 59 14.52 -15.20 -11.34
C ASP A 59 15.76 -14.91 -10.46
N ILE A 60 16.80 -15.74 -10.56
CA ILE A 60 18.05 -15.52 -9.81
C ILE A 60 18.74 -14.26 -10.32
N LEU A 61 18.78 -14.06 -11.65
CA LEU A 61 19.42 -12.91 -12.26
C LEU A 61 18.79 -11.58 -11.85
N ILE A 62 17.47 -11.52 -11.77
CA ILE A 62 16.70 -10.29 -11.47
C ILE A 62 16.21 -10.19 -10.01
N LYS A 63 16.44 -11.20 -9.18
CA LYS A 63 15.86 -11.33 -7.83
C LYS A 63 16.00 -10.06 -6.98
N GLY A 64 17.19 -9.48 -6.97
CA GLY A 64 17.45 -8.29 -6.17
C GLY A 64 16.68 -7.04 -6.62
N ASP A 65 16.48 -6.88 -7.93
CA ASP A 65 15.70 -5.78 -8.49
C ASP A 65 14.19 -6.01 -8.29
N LEU A 66 13.75 -7.26 -8.38
CA LEU A 66 12.36 -7.64 -8.13
C LEU A 66 11.96 -7.40 -6.66
N GLU A 67 12.83 -7.73 -5.71
CA GLU A 67 12.61 -7.47 -4.29
C GLU A 67 12.53 -5.95 -4.02
N GLU A 68 13.49 -5.16 -4.55
CA GLU A 68 13.50 -3.71 -4.41
C GLU A 68 12.22 -3.07 -5.02
N MET A 69 11.78 -3.56 -6.18
CA MET A 69 10.54 -3.08 -6.81
C MET A 69 9.31 -3.44 -5.98
N LYS A 70 9.23 -4.66 -5.44
CA LYS A 70 8.13 -5.07 -4.55
C LYS A 70 8.08 -4.22 -3.27
N GLU A 71 9.23 -3.94 -2.66
CA GLU A 71 9.30 -3.07 -1.47
C GLU A 71 8.85 -1.64 -1.79
N LYS A 72 9.26 -1.10 -2.95
CA LYS A 72 8.84 0.24 -3.40
C LYS A 72 7.34 0.31 -3.63
N ILE A 73 6.77 -0.64 -4.36
CA ILE A 73 5.31 -0.71 -4.60
C ILE A 73 4.58 -0.82 -3.26
N LYS A 74 5.05 -1.70 -2.35
CA LYS A 74 4.45 -1.83 -1.03
C LYS A 74 4.49 -0.52 -0.24
N SER A 75 5.59 0.23 -0.29
CA SER A 75 5.73 1.50 0.41
C SER A 75 4.82 2.60 -0.15
N GLU A 76 4.61 2.63 -1.46
CA GLU A 76 3.68 3.55 -2.14
C GLU A 76 2.22 3.21 -1.77
N ASP A 77 1.84 1.94 -1.83
CA ASP A 77 0.51 1.46 -1.41
C ASP A 77 0.22 1.80 0.07
N ILE A 78 1.21 1.64 0.96
CA ILE A 78 1.07 2.01 2.38
C ILE A 78 0.86 3.52 2.55
N LYS A 79 1.62 4.35 1.85
CA LYS A 79 1.47 5.82 1.90
C LYS A 79 0.08 6.25 1.42
N GLU A 80 -0.39 5.68 0.31
CA GLU A 80 -1.72 5.98 -0.24
C GLU A 80 -2.82 5.53 0.72
N PHE A 81 -2.72 4.33 1.27
CA PHE A 81 -3.66 3.83 2.28
C PHE A 81 -3.71 4.73 3.52
N ASN A 82 -2.56 5.15 4.05
CA ASN A 82 -2.47 6.04 5.20
C ASN A 82 -3.11 7.40 4.91
N HIS A 83 -2.85 7.97 3.73
CA HIS A 83 -3.46 9.22 3.33
C HIS A 83 -4.99 9.12 3.24
N LEU A 84 -5.51 8.10 2.58
CA LEU A 84 -6.96 7.85 2.49
C LEU A 84 -7.60 7.60 3.84
N SER A 85 -6.95 6.82 4.70
CA SER A 85 -7.43 6.49 6.05
C SER A 85 -7.49 7.72 6.95
N ASN A 86 -6.49 8.61 6.87
CA ASN A 86 -6.48 9.86 7.64
C ASN A 86 -7.59 10.81 7.19
N ILE A 87 -7.80 10.98 5.87
CA ILE A 87 -8.92 11.78 5.36
C ILE A 87 -10.25 11.19 5.83
N PHE A 88 -10.41 9.87 5.73
CA PHE A 88 -11.63 9.20 6.17
C PHE A 88 -11.86 9.40 7.68
N ALA A 89 -10.82 9.29 8.51
CA ALA A 89 -10.93 9.50 9.96
C ALA A 89 -11.40 10.92 10.30
N VAL A 90 -10.84 11.95 9.63
CA VAL A 90 -11.28 13.34 9.81
C VAL A 90 -12.73 13.55 9.38
N LEU A 91 -13.11 13.00 8.22
CA LEU A 91 -14.49 13.08 7.73
C LEU A 91 -15.47 12.33 8.65
N LEU A 92 -15.07 11.18 9.19
CA LEU A 92 -15.88 10.43 10.15
C LEU A 92 -16.10 11.24 11.43
N LEU A 93 -15.07 11.86 11.99
CA LEU A 93 -15.18 12.75 13.14
C LEU A 93 -16.12 13.94 12.84
N ALA A 94 -15.98 14.53 11.65
CA ALA A 94 -16.86 15.63 11.22
C ALA A 94 -18.34 15.19 11.13
N THR A 95 -18.60 13.99 10.62
CA THR A 95 -20.00 13.46 10.57
C THR A 95 -20.60 13.20 11.95
N ILE A 96 -19.77 12.94 12.96
CA ILE A 96 -20.22 12.71 14.35
C ILE A 96 -20.40 14.03 15.10
N LEU A 97 -19.48 14.99 14.95
CA LEU A 97 -19.45 16.21 15.76
C LEU A 97 -20.27 17.37 15.20
N LEU A 98 -20.38 17.48 13.86
CA LEU A 98 -20.98 18.66 13.23
C LEU A 98 -22.51 18.68 13.09
N PRO A 99 -23.28 17.59 13.13
CA PRO A 99 -24.72 17.64 12.84
C PRO A 99 -25.47 18.57 13.81
N VAL A 100 -25.20 18.47 15.11
CA VAL A 100 -25.91 19.27 16.12
C VAL A 100 -25.59 20.78 15.99
N PRO A 101 -24.33 21.24 15.94
CA PRO A 101 -24.01 22.64 15.69
C PRO A 101 -24.55 23.17 14.36
N LEU A 102 -24.41 22.40 13.27
CA LEU A 102 -24.86 22.82 11.94
C LEU A 102 -26.38 23.03 11.90
N VAL A 103 -27.13 22.12 12.49
CA VAL A 103 -28.62 22.25 12.53
C VAL A 103 -29.01 23.37 13.47
N HIS A 104 -28.35 23.57 14.60
CA HIS A 104 -28.65 24.64 15.53
C HIS A 104 -28.44 26.03 14.94
N PHE A 105 -27.27 26.28 14.30
CA PHE A 105 -26.93 27.60 13.77
C PHE A 105 -27.51 27.90 12.39
N PHE A 106 -27.67 26.87 11.53
CA PHE A 106 -28.06 27.04 10.12
C PHE A 106 -29.38 26.32 9.74
N GLY A 107 -30.06 25.69 10.70
CA GLY A 107 -31.35 25.03 10.48
C GLY A 107 -31.29 24.01 9.31
N LYS A 108 -32.24 24.10 8.36
CA LYS A 108 -32.33 23.19 7.21
C LYS A 108 -31.12 23.24 6.30
N ILE A 109 -30.46 24.40 6.17
CA ILE A 109 -29.23 24.55 5.36
C ILE A 109 -28.09 23.75 6.01
N GLY A 110 -27.96 23.83 7.33
CA GLY A 110 -26.97 23.04 8.08
C GLY A 110 -27.14 21.55 7.90
N MET A 111 -28.37 21.05 7.84
CA MET A 111 -28.67 19.66 7.53
C MET A 111 -28.24 19.26 6.13
N GLY A 112 -28.42 20.15 5.13
CA GLY A 112 -27.91 19.94 3.77
C GLY A 112 -26.39 19.85 3.70
N ILE A 113 -25.67 20.75 4.40
CA ILE A 113 -24.21 20.75 4.47
C ILE A 113 -23.69 19.46 5.11
N TRP A 114 -24.29 19.04 6.23
CA TRP A 114 -23.95 17.77 6.87
C TRP A 114 -24.17 16.57 5.94
N GLY A 115 -25.29 16.55 5.19
CA GLY A 115 -25.59 15.51 4.21
C GLY A 115 -24.48 15.38 3.15
N VAL A 116 -23.96 16.49 2.64
CA VAL A 116 -22.83 16.48 1.67
C VAL A 116 -21.57 15.90 2.32
N ILE A 117 -21.24 16.31 3.56
CA ILE A 117 -20.09 15.78 4.30
C ILE A 117 -20.23 14.25 4.50
N ALA A 118 -21.42 13.78 4.85
CA ALA A 118 -21.71 12.36 5.04
C ALA A 118 -21.55 11.55 3.74
N ILE A 119 -22.02 12.08 2.59
CA ILE A 119 -21.82 11.46 1.27
C ILE A 119 -20.33 11.36 0.92
N VAL A 120 -19.58 12.44 1.12
CA VAL A 120 -18.12 12.43 0.88
C VAL A 120 -17.43 11.41 1.79
N ALA A 121 -17.76 11.37 3.07
CA ALA A 121 -17.22 10.39 4.02
C ALA A 121 -17.54 8.95 3.56
N PHE A 122 -18.75 8.70 3.09
CA PHE A 122 -19.15 7.40 2.53
C PHE A 122 -18.31 7.01 1.30
N CYS A 123 -18.07 7.93 0.37
CA CYS A 123 -17.22 7.67 -0.79
C CYS A 123 -15.77 7.30 -0.38
N TYR A 124 -15.22 8.00 0.63
CA TYR A 124 -13.89 7.66 1.15
C TYR A 124 -13.88 6.31 1.89
N SER A 125 -14.95 5.96 2.62
CA SER A 125 -15.06 4.65 3.27
C SER A 125 -15.00 3.50 2.26
N LEU A 126 -15.64 3.65 1.10
CA LEU A 126 -15.59 2.66 0.03
C LEU A 126 -14.17 2.49 -0.55
N LYS A 127 -13.43 3.60 -0.69
CA LYS A 127 -12.03 3.55 -1.14
C LYS A 127 -11.15 2.82 -0.13
N VAL A 128 -11.25 3.16 1.16
CA VAL A 128 -10.51 2.47 2.24
C VAL A 128 -10.87 0.98 2.28
N GLU A 129 -12.15 0.62 2.17
CA GLU A 129 -12.58 -0.78 2.15
C GLU A 129 -12.03 -1.55 0.93
N LYS A 130 -11.91 -0.90 -0.24
CA LYS A 130 -11.27 -1.49 -1.42
C LYS A 130 -9.80 -1.82 -1.16
N TYR A 131 -9.04 -0.93 -0.50
CA TYR A 131 -7.66 -1.19 -0.09
C TYR A 131 -7.58 -2.33 0.92
N LYS A 132 -8.46 -2.34 1.92
CA LYS A 132 -8.52 -3.42 2.92
C LYS A 132 -8.74 -4.78 2.27
N LYS A 133 -9.60 -4.85 1.25
CA LYS A 133 -9.83 -6.08 0.47
C LYS A 133 -8.62 -6.43 -0.41
N LYS A 134 -7.98 -5.45 -1.05
CA LYS A 134 -6.79 -5.67 -1.90
C LYS A 134 -5.64 -6.34 -1.12
N PHE A 135 -5.44 -5.92 0.14
CA PHE A 135 -4.33 -6.42 0.98
C PHE A 135 -4.77 -7.45 2.02
N ASP A 136 -6.03 -7.86 1.99
CA ASP A 136 -6.65 -8.81 2.95
C ASP A 136 -6.43 -8.42 4.42
N ILE A 137 -6.56 -7.11 4.73
CA ILE A 137 -6.45 -6.54 6.08
C ILE A 137 -7.84 -6.12 6.57
N GLN A 138 -8.30 -6.67 7.70
CA GLN A 138 -9.64 -6.41 8.21
C GLN A 138 -9.68 -6.06 9.70
N THR A 139 -8.79 -6.63 10.51
CA THR A 139 -8.71 -6.32 11.94
C THR A 139 -7.84 -5.10 12.19
N TYR A 140 -8.05 -4.46 13.35
CA TYR A 140 -7.25 -3.32 13.78
C TYR A 140 -5.74 -3.64 13.79
N LYS A 141 -5.39 -4.84 14.28
CA LYS A 141 -3.99 -5.28 14.36
C LYS A 141 -3.37 -5.53 12.99
N GLU A 142 -4.14 -6.11 12.05
CA GLU A 142 -3.72 -6.27 10.65
C GLU A 142 -3.48 -4.91 9.97
N ILE A 143 -4.38 -3.96 10.21
CA ILE A 143 -4.26 -2.60 9.67
C ILE A 143 -3.01 -1.90 10.21
N LEU A 144 -2.77 -1.94 11.53
CA LEU A 144 -1.56 -1.35 12.13
C LEU A 144 -0.28 -2.00 11.60
N ALA A 145 -0.23 -3.32 11.54
CA ALA A 145 0.94 -4.02 10.99
C ALA A 145 1.21 -3.62 9.53
N PHE A 146 0.16 -3.48 8.72
CA PHE A 146 0.27 -3.00 7.34
C PHE A 146 0.79 -1.56 7.27
N MET A 147 0.24 -0.64 8.09
CA MET A 147 0.68 0.76 8.15
C MET A 147 2.14 0.90 8.58
N ASP A 148 2.61 0.06 9.51
CA ASP A 148 4.00 -0.02 9.96
C ASP A 148 4.93 -0.72 8.95
N GLY A 149 4.42 -1.24 7.84
CA GLY A 149 5.20 -2.02 6.87
C GLY A 149 5.64 -3.39 7.35
N LYS A 150 5.16 -3.85 8.52
CA LYS A 150 5.50 -5.14 9.13
C LYS A 150 4.69 -6.28 8.51
N ASN A 151 5.31 -7.44 8.38
CA ASN A 151 4.60 -8.67 8.05
C ASN A 151 4.22 -9.38 9.35
N MET A 152 2.97 -9.83 9.43
CA MET A 152 2.53 -10.68 10.54
C MET A 152 2.93 -12.13 10.27
N ASP A 153 3.34 -12.85 11.32
CA ASP A 153 3.62 -14.28 11.26
C ASP A 153 2.33 -15.08 11.05
N GLU A 154 2.43 -16.27 10.44
CA GLU A 154 1.29 -17.14 10.15
C GLU A 154 0.40 -17.46 11.39
N PRO A 155 0.95 -17.75 12.60
CA PRO A 155 0.12 -17.94 13.79
C PRO A 155 -0.70 -16.70 14.17
N GLN A 156 -0.11 -15.51 14.04
CA GLN A 156 -0.78 -14.23 14.33
C GLN A 156 -1.89 -13.94 13.32
N LYS A 157 -1.65 -14.20 12.03
CA LYS A 157 -2.68 -14.06 10.98
C LYS A 157 -3.87 -14.95 11.24
N ASN A 158 -3.65 -16.21 11.59
CA ASN A 158 -4.72 -17.18 11.87
C ASN A 158 -5.56 -16.74 13.08
N GLN A 159 -4.94 -16.19 14.14
CA GLN A 159 -5.66 -15.63 15.29
C GLN A 159 -6.51 -14.43 14.89
N GLU A 160 -5.98 -13.51 14.09
CA GLU A 160 -6.71 -12.31 13.66
C GLU A 160 -7.84 -12.67 12.68
N TYR A 161 -7.64 -13.67 11.83
CA TYR A 161 -8.69 -14.15 10.92
C TYR A 161 -9.96 -14.57 11.66
N GLY A 162 -9.83 -15.30 12.77
CA GLY A 162 -10.96 -15.69 13.61
C GLY A 162 -11.70 -14.51 14.28
N LYS A 163 -11.04 -13.37 14.47
CA LYS A 163 -11.62 -12.17 15.09
C LYS A 163 -12.36 -11.26 14.11
N ARG A 164 -12.13 -11.39 12.81
CA ARG A 164 -12.67 -10.50 11.76
C ARG A 164 -14.19 -10.25 11.86
N PRO A 165 -15.07 -11.28 11.99
CA PRO A 165 -16.52 -11.04 12.07
C PRO A 165 -16.90 -10.28 13.34
N TYR A 166 -16.33 -10.63 14.48
CA TYR A 166 -16.63 -10.00 15.77
C TYR A 166 -16.19 -8.55 15.85
N GLN A 167 -14.99 -8.24 15.35
CA GLN A 167 -14.48 -6.87 15.34
C GLN A 167 -15.31 -5.93 14.45
N LYS A 168 -15.80 -6.40 13.30
CA LYS A 168 -16.68 -5.60 12.44
C LYS A 168 -17.97 -5.20 13.17
N ILE A 169 -18.62 -6.16 13.82
CA ILE A 169 -19.85 -5.92 14.57
C ILE A 169 -19.57 -4.99 15.76
N PHE A 170 -18.50 -5.26 16.53
CA PHE A 170 -18.15 -4.46 17.68
C PHE A 170 -17.83 -3.00 17.31
N LEU A 171 -17.08 -2.77 16.23
CA LEU A 171 -16.77 -1.43 15.75
C LEU A 171 -18.03 -0.69 15.23
N ALA A 172 -18.92 -1.38 14.52
CA ALA A 172 -20.16 -0.78 14.02
C ALA A 172 -21.09 -0.37 15.17
N VAL A 173 -21.29 -1.24 16.17
CA VAL A 173 -22.10 -0.95 17.36
C VAL A 173 -21.44 0.14 18.20
N GLY A 174 -20.12 0.06 18.44
CA GLY A 174 -19.39 1.07 19.21
C GLY A 174 -19.42 2.46 18.59
N ALA A 175 -19.25 2.55 17.25
CA ALA A 175 -19.35 3.83 16.55
C ALA A 175 -20.78 4.41 16.61
N GLY A 176 -21.81 3.57 16.46
CA GLY A 176 -23.20 3.99 16.56
C GLY A 176 -23.55 4.51 17.97
N THR A 177 -23.17 3.79 19.02
CA THR A 177 -23.40 4.21 20.41
C THR A 177 -22.65 5.51 20.74
N LEU A 178 -21.40 5.65 20.30
CA LEU A 178 -20.61 6.87 20.48
C LEU A 178 -21.28 8.07 19.80
N ALA A 179 -21.77 7.92 18.58
CA ALA A 179 -22.45 8.99 17.86
C ALA A 179 -23.71 9.47 18.59
N VAL A 180 -24.52 8.53 19.12
CA VAL A 180 -25.71 8.88 19.93
C VAL A 180 -25.31 9.61 21.21
N VAL A 181 -24.32 9.16 21.96
CA VAL A 181 -23.84 9.80 23.19
C VAL A 181 -23.35 11.22 22.91
N VAL A 182 -22.53 11.39 21.86
CA VAL A 182 -22.03 12.73 21.46
C VAL A 182 -23.19 13.65 21.08
N ALA A 183 -24.17 13.16 20.30
CA ALA A 183 -25.34 13.95 19.91
C ALA A 183 -26.16 14.41 21.13
N VAL A 184 -26.37 13.55 22.12
CA VAL A 184 -27.10 13.87 23.37
C VAL A 184 -26.32 14.92 24.18
N ILE A 185 -25.02 14.74 24.39
CA ILE A 185 -24.17 15.69 25.11
C ILE A 185 -24.22 17.07 24.43
N MET A 186 -24.04 17.11 23.11
CA MET A 186 -24.07 18.36 22.34
C MET A 186 -25.45 19.04 22.43
N ALA A 187 -26.54 18.27 22.36
CA ALA A 187 -27.90 18.84 22.51
C ALA A 187 -28.14 19.43 23.90
N ILE A 188 -27.57 18.84 24.96
CA ILE A 188 -27.64 19.40 26.33
C ILE A 188 -26.85 20.69 26.41
N ILE A 189 -25.61 20.74 25.90
CA ILE A 189 -24.75 21.93 25.94
C ILE A 189 -25.37 23.11 25.20
N ILE A 190 -26.04 22.84 24.06
CA ILE A 190 -26.68 23.90 23.24
C ILE A 190 -27.98 24.42 23.87
N LYS A 191 -28.63 23.64 24.73
CA LYS A 191 -29.82 24.09 25.48
C LYS A 191 -29.50 24.83 26.75
N LEU A 192 -28.28 24.71 27.28
CA LEU A 192 -27.75 25.47 28.40
C LEU A 192 -27.27 26.84 27.94
#